data_75fb2d23aa583c7e5d2ca4687f50bfaa
#
_entry.id   75fb2d23aa583c7e5d2ca4687f50bfaa
#
_cell.length_a   1.000
_cell.length_b   1.000
_cell.length_c   1.000
_cell.angle_alpha   90.00
_cell.angle_beta   90.00
_cell.angle_gamma   90.00
#
_symmetry.space_group_name_H-M   'P 1'
#
loop_
_entity.id
_entity.type
_entity.pdbx_description
1 polymer ?
#
loop_
_entity_poly.entity_id
_entity_poly.type
_entity_poly.pdbx_seq_one_letter_code
_entity_poly.pdbx_strand_id
1 'polypeptide(L)'
;MRHKLLPALIGVAFACVTHGPAFASNNKAMDADIHSVELQWEHIKFDEDGSPNQFAHIDALANFTATLVEKYPGRPEPLIWEGIVTSEEAGMANTLSAMGYAKKAKSILEEAYQENPAALDAGAPTSLGVLYYRVPGFPFGFGDNDKARQLLAQAVSLAPNGMDANYFYADFLMGQHEYASAFKILKHALALPPQTKRPLWDKNRRAVIKELMAKAQAQAASN
;
A
#
# COMPACT_ATOMS: atom_id res chain seq x y z
N MET A 1 -73.06 -7.84 -15.86
CA MET A 1 -72.33 -7.86 -14.58
C MET A 1 -70.83 -7.80 -14.86
N ARG A 2 -70.21 -6.63 -14.63
CA ARG A 2 -68.79 -6.42 -14.88
C ARG A 2 -68.04 -6.43 -13.54
N HIS A 3 -67.23 -7.48 -13.30
CA HIS A 3 -66.35 -7.53 -12.13
C HIS A 3 -65.11 -6.70 -12.39
N LYS A 4 -64.90 -5.66 -11.59
CA LYS A 4 -63.68 -4.86 -11.55
C LYS A 4 -62.69 -5.58 -10.60
N LEU A 5 -61.55 -6.02 -11.14
CA LEU A 5 -60.39 -6.49 -10.37
C LEU A 5 -59.56 -5.26 -9.95
N LEU A 6 -59.34 -5.10 -8.65
CA LEU A 6 -58.34 -4.14 -8.10
C LEU A 6 -56.95 -4.74 -8.19
N PRO A 7 -55.94 -3.98 -8.55
CA PRO A 7 -54.55 -4.43 -8.44
C PRO A 7 -54.06 -4.29 -7.00
N ALA A 8 -53.50 -5.36 -6.47
CA ALA A 8 -52.81 -5.36 -5.18
C ALA A 8 -51.47 -4.64 -5.32
N LEU A 9 -51.27 -3.54 -4.58
CA LEU A 9 -50.02 -2.88 -4.38
C LEU A 9 -49.12 -3.73 -3.46
N ILE A 10 -48.08 -4.37 -4.03
CA ILE A 10 -47.02 -5.01 -3.26
C ILE A 10 -46.04 -3.89 -2.84
N GLY A 11 -46.14 -3.48 -1.60
CA GLY A 11 -45.19 -2.54 -0.98
C GLY A 11 -43.86 -3.27 -0.74
N VAL A 12 -42.82 -2.93 -1.51
CA VAL A 12 -41.44 -3.34 -1.22
C VAL A 12 -40.97 -2.48 -0.04
N ALA A 13 -40.92 -3.07 1.14
CA ALA A 13 -40.27 -2.45 2.31
C ALA A 13 -38.75 -2.43 2.08
N PHE A 14 -38.21 -1.23 1.82
CA PHE A 14 -36.79 -0.99 1.82
C PHE A 14 -36.30 -1.00 3.29
N ALA A 15 -35.70 -2.12 3.70
CA ALA A 15 -35.03 -2.19 5.00
C ALA A 15 -33.78 -1.30 4.94
N CYS A 16 -33.87 -0.07 5.49
CA CYS A 16 -32.67 0.72 5.80
C CYS A 16 -31.87 -0.04 6.86
N VAL A 17 -30.77 -0.71 6.44
CA VAL A 17 -29.77 -1.25 7.38
C VAL A 17 -29.06 -0.03 7.98
N THR A 18 -29.53 0.42 9.14
CA THR A 18 -28.80 1.40 9.94
C THR A 18 -27.56 0.73 10.50
N HIS A 19 -26.39 1.09 9.97
CA HIS A 19 -25.12 0.69 10.56
C HIS A 19 -25.02 1.30 11.96
N GLY A 20 -25.27 0.47 12.97
CA GLY A 20 -25.34 0.89 14.36
C GLY A 20 -23.95 1.23 14.96
N PRO A 21 -23.90 1.72 16.20
CA PRO A 21 -22.68 2.17 16.90
C PRO A 21 -21.57 1.12 17.01
N ALA A 22 -21.87 -0.16 16.87
CA ALA A 22 -20.90 -1.25 16.91
C ALA A 22 -19.93 -1.23 15.70
N PHE A 23 -20.41 -0.89 14.50
CA PHE A 23 -19.52 -0.78 13.31
C PHE A 23 -18.60 0.44 13.40
N ALA A 24 -19.08 1.56 13.93
CA ALA A 24 -18.25 2.75 14.13
C ALA A 24 -17.17 2.54 15.19
N SER A 25 -17.45 1.79 16.27
CA SER A 25 -16.48 1.46 17.31
C SER A 25 -15.42 0.47 16.80
N ASN A 26 -15.81 -0.49 15.97
CA ASN A 26 -14.88 -1.47 15.37
C ASN A 26 -13.92 -0.79 14.37
N ASN A 27 -14.40 0.17 13.57
CA ASN A 27 -13.54 0.95 12.68
C ASN A 27 -12.51 1.78 13.47
N LYS A 28 -12.92 2.46 14.55
CA LYS A 28 -12.00 3.23 15.39
C LYS A 28 -10.94 2.36 16.07
N ALA A 29 -11.30 1.15 16.50
CA ALA A 29 -10.35 0.20 17.08
C ALA A 29 -9.36 -0.29 16.01
N MET A 30 -9.82 -0.61 14.82
CA MET A 30 -8.98 -0.99 13.70
C MET A 30 -8.02 0.14 13.30
N ASP A 31 -8.50 1.38 13.20
CA ASP A 31 -7.64 2.52 12.87
C ASP A 31 -6.53 2.71 13.90
N ALA A 32 -6.81 2.46 15.19
CA ALA A 32 -5.80 2.52 16.25
C ALA A 32 -4.78 1.37 16.14
N ASP A 33 -5.23 0.15 15.85
CA ASP A 33 -4.34 -1.00 15.64
C ASP A 33 -3.45 -0.79 14.40
N ILE A 34 -4.02 -0.32 13.30
CA ILE A 34 -3.25 0.01 12.08
C ILE A 34 -2.22 1.10 12.38
N HIS A 35 -2.62 2.17 13.08
CA HIS A 35 -1.67 3.21 13.45
C HIS A 35 -0.54 2.69 14.35
N SER A 36 -0.82 1.73 15.23
CA SER A 36 0.23 1.05 16.01
C SER A 36 1.21 0.26 15.13
N VAL A 37 0.70 -0.44 14.09
CA VAL A 37 1.54 -1.12 13.10
C VAL A 37 2.42 -0.12 12.36
N GLU A 38 1.86 1.01 11.93
CA GLU A 38 2.59 2.09 11.24
C GLU A 38 3.78 2.58 12.06
N LEU A 39 3.56 2.89 13.34
CA LEU A 39 4.61 3.40 14.21
C LEU A 39 5.69 2.34 14.52
N GLN A 40 5.30 1.08 14.72
CA GLN A 40 6.26 -0.01 14.92
C GLN A 40 7.10 -0.25 13.66
N TRP A 41 6.47 -0.28 12.48
CA TRP A 41 7.18 -0.42 11.22
C TRP A 41 8.18 0.73 10.99
N GLU A 42 7.77 1.98 11.27
CA GLU A 42 8.66 3.15 11.15
C GLU A 42 9.89 3.03 12.05
N HIS A 43 9.69 2.64 13.31
CA HIS A 43 10.77 2.44 14.26
C HIS A 43 11.74 1.36 13.76
N ILE A 44 11.24 0.18 13.37
CA ILE A 44 12.07 -0.91 12.86
C ILE A 44 12.81 -0.50 11.57
N LYS A 45 12.11 0.21 10.68
CA LYS A 45 12.64 0.59 9.37
C LYS A 45 13.72 1.67 9.43
N PHE A 46 13.55 2.67 10.31
CA PHE A 46 14.39 3.87 10.31
C PHE A 46 15.34 3.95 11.52
N ASP A 47 14.93 3.48 12.69
CA ASP A 47 15.76 3.57 13.88
C ASP A 47 16.60 2.30 14.11
N GLU A 48 16.19 1.15 13.54
CA GLU A 48 16.91 -0.11 13.65
C GLU A 48 17.59 -0.53 12.34
N ASP A 49 17.69 0.36 11.34
CA ASP A 49 18.27 0.04 10.03
C ASP A 49 19.70 -0.52 10.17
N GLY A 50 19.91 -1.73 9.62
CA GLY A 50 21.17 -2.47 9.75
C GLY A 50 21.42 -3.12 11.12
N SER A 51 20.48 -3.04 12.06
CA SER A 51 20.56 -3.75 13.35
C SER A 51 20.49 -5.27 13.15
N PRO A 52 21.25 -6.07 13.91
CA PRO A 52 21.18 -7.54 13.85
C PRO A 52 19.80 -8.10 14.23
N ASN A 53 18.98 -7.34 14.96
CA ASN A 53 17.64 -7.74 15.38
C ASN A 53 16.53 -7.27 14.44
N GLN A 54 16.83 -6.43 13.44
CA GLN A 54 15.84 -5.82 12.58
C GLN A 54 14.92 -6.86 11.89
N PHE A 55 15.50 -7.95 11.36
CA PHE A 55 14.70 -9.02 10.76
C PHE A 55 13.76 -9.69 11.77
N ALA A 56 14.24 -9.98 12.99
CA ALA A 56 13.39 -10.61 14.01
C ALA A 56 12.22 -9.70 14.43
N HIS A 57 12.43 -8.39 14.47
CA HIS A 57 11.36 -7.44 14.79
C HIS A 57 10.36 -7.29 13.63
N ILE A 58 10.81 -7.31 12.38
CA ILE A 58 9.91 -7.35 11.20
C ILE A 58 9.10 -8.64 11.18
N ASP A 59 9.70 -9.80 11.44
CA ASP A 59 9.00 -11.10 11.52
C ASP A 59 7.92 -11.08 12.64
N ALA A 60 8.26 -10.53 13.81
CA ALA A 60 7.29 -10.36 14.89
C ALA A 60 6.13 -9.43 14.48
N LEU A 61 6.42 -8.34 13.76
CA LEU A 61 5.40 -7.43 13.25
C LEU A 61 4.55 -8.08 12.16
N ALA A 62 5.13 -8.92 11.29
CA ALA A 62 4.38 -9.70 10.29
C ALA A 62 3.39 -10.66 10.96
N ASN A 63 3.82 -11.35 12.02
CA ASN A 63 2.93 -12.21 12.80
C ASN A 63 1.81 -11.42 13.50
N PHE A 64 2.11 -10.23 14.00
CA PHE A 64 1.09 -9.36 14.59
C PHE A 64 0.08 -8.88 13.54
N THR A 65 0.52 -8.44 12.34
CA THR A 65 -0.40 -8.00 11.27
C THR A 65 -1.32 -9.14 10.81
N ALA A 66 -0.85 -10.38 10.76
CA ALA A 66 -1.68 -11.55 10.46
C ALA A 66 -2.82 -11.71 11.49
N THR A 67 -2.58 -11.47 12.78
CA THR A 67 -3.65 -11.49 13.79
C THR A 67 -4.69 -10.39 13.59
N LEU A 68 -4.31 -9.25 13.00
CA LEU A 68 -5.24 -8.17 12.67
C LEU A 68 -6.13 -8.54 11.48
N VAL A 69 -5.61 -9.27 10.49
CA VAL A 69 -6.43 -9.81 9.38
C VAL A 69 -7.52 -10.72 9.93
N GLU A 70 -7.18 -11.62 10.86
CA GLU A 70 -8.17 -12.48 11.53
C GLU A 70 -9.17 -11.68 12.39
N LYS A 71 -8.71 -10.63 13.06
CA LYS A 71 -9.54 -9.76 13.90
C LYS A 71 -10.52 -8.90 13.10
N TYR A 72 -10.16 -8.51 11.88
CA TYR A 72 -10.94 -7.60 11.02
C TYR A 72 -11.20 -8.24 9.64
N PRO A 73 -11.96 -9.32 9.55
CA PRO A 73 -12.18 -10.04 8.30
C PRO A 73 -12.86 -9.16 7.23
N GLY A 74 -12.43 -9.31 5.97
CA GLY A 74 -12.94 -8.54 4.83
C GLY A 74 -12.53 -7.06 4.82
N ARG A 75 -11.50 -6.69 5.59
CA ARG A 75 -10.98 -5.32 5.61
C ARG A 75 -9.62 -5.27 4.88
N PRO A 76 -9.46 -4.36 3.91
CA PRO A 76 -8.22 -4.25 3.16
C PRO A 76 -7.05 -3.67 3.97
N GLU A 77 -7.31 -2.85 5.00
CA GLU A 77 -6.27 -2.14 5.73
C GLU A 77 -5.29 -3.09 6.47
N PRO A 78 -5.75 -4.12 7.21
CA PRO A 78 -4.86 -5.13 7.79
C PRO A 78 -4.11 -5.93 6.73
N LEU A 79 -4.77 -6.34 5.63
CA LEU A 79 -4.14 -7.07 4.53
C LEU A 79 -3.03 -6.24 3.86
N ILE A 80 -3.25 -4.92 3.65
CA ILE A 80 -2.23 -4.03 3.09
C ILE A 80 -0.98 -4.03 3.99
N TRP A 81 -1.17 -3.87 5.31
CA TRP A 81 -0.03 -3.83 6.23
C TRP A 81 0.66 -5.19 6.38
N GLU A 82 -0.08 -6.31 6.42
CA GLU A 82 0.52 -7.65 6.37
C GLU A 82 1.38 -7.82 5.11
N GLY A 83 0.86 -7.42 3.95
CA GLY A 83 1.59 -7.49 2.70
C GLY A 83 2.82 -6.59 2.65
N ILE A 84 2.74 -5.35 3.18
CA ILE A 84 3.88 -4.44 3.28
C ILE A 84 4.97 -5.04 4.18
N VAL A 85 4.63 -5.48 5.39
CA VAL A 85 5.59 -6.04 6.34
C VAL A 85 6.21 -7.33 5.80
N THR A 86 5.40 -8.22 5.19
CA THR A 86 5.93 -9.43 4.52
C THR A 86 6.85 -9.09 3.33
N SER A 87 6.64 -7.97 2.63
CA SER A 87 7.56 -7.52 1.58
C SER A 87 8.90 -7.01 2.14
N GLU A 88 8.92 -6.45 3.34
CA GLU A 88 10.17 -6.11 4.04
C GLU A 88 10.94 -7.37 4.46
N GLU A 89 10.23 -8.43 4.93
CA GLU A 89 10.87 -9.74 5.17
C GLU A 89 11.58 -10.23 3.90
N ALA A 90 10.93 -10.12 2.72
CA ALA A 90 11.54 -10.49 1.46
C ALA A 90 12.83 -9.70 1.16
N GLY A 91 12.85 -8.40 1.48
CA GLY A 91 14.01 -7.54 1.28
C GLY A 91 15.18 -7.82 2.22
N MET A 92 14.92 -8.38 3.41
CA MET A 92 15.91 -8.68 4.44
C MET A 92 16.33 -10.16 4.47
N ALA A 93 15.52 -11.07 3.90
CA ALA A 93 15.76 -12.50 3.90
C ALA A 93 16.96 -12.88 3.02
N ASN A 94 17.55 -14.05 3.32
CA ASN A 94 18.52 -14.64 2.42
C ASN A 94 17.89 -15.01 1.07
N THR A 95 18.71 -15.16 0.03
CA THR A 95 18.28 -15.41 -1.36
C THR A 95 17.32 -16.59 -1.52
N LEU A 96 17.45 -17.64 -0.71
CA LEU A 96 16.59 -18.82 -0.79
C LEU A 96 15.17 -18.55 -0.27
N SER A 97 15.05 -17.75 0.77
CA SER A 97 13.76 -17.44 1.42
C SER A 97 13.06 -16.22 0.81
N ALA A 98 13.81 -15.26 0.27
CA ALA A 98 13.32 -13.98 -0.24
C ALA A 98 12.15 -14.14 -1.23
N MET A 99 12.27 -15.08 -2.18
CA MET A 99 11.21 -15.32 -3.17
C MET A 99 9.93 -15.91 -2.53
N GLY A 100 10.05 -16.69 -1.46
CA GLY A 100 8.92 -17.20 -0.69
C GLY A 100 8.11 -16.05 -0.05
N TYR A 101 8.80 -15.15 0.65
CA TYR A 101 8.20 -13.96 1.23
C TYR A 101 7.59 -13.04 0.17
N ALA A 102 8.29 -12.79 -0.93
CA ALA A 102 7.77 -11.95 -2.01
C ALA A 102 6.48 -12.51 -2.63
N LYS A 103 6.39 -13.83 -2.83
CA LYS A 103 5.15 -14.49 -3.30
C LYS A 103 4.03 -14.43 -2.27
N LYS A 104 4.34 -14.60 -0.98
CA LYS A 104 3.36 -14.46 0.11
C LYS A 104 2.82 -13.04 0.14
N ALA A 105 3.70 -12.02 0.16
CA ALA A 105 3.31 -10.61 0.14
C ALA A 105 2.43 -10.27 -1.06
N LYS A 106 2.81 -10.76 -2.26
CA LYS A 106 2.02 -10.57 -3.48
C LYS A 106 0.60 -11.12 -3.33
N SER A 107 0.44 -12.35 -2.82
CA SER A 107 -0.88 -12.98 -2.65
C SER A 107 -1.77 -12.19 -1.69
N ILE A 108 -1.23 -11.74 -0.55
CA ILE A 108 -1.94 -10.94 0.45
C ILE A 108 -2.36 -9.59 -0.14
N LEU A 109 -1.45 -8.91 -0.86
CA LEU A 109 -1.75 -7.62 -1.48
C LEU A 109 -2.74 -7.74 -2.64
N GLU A 110 -2.76 -8.87 -3.35
CA GLU A 110 -3.79 -9.14 -4.38
C GLU A 110 -5.18 -9.30 -3.75
N GLU A 111 -5.29 -9.93 -2.58
CA GLU A 111 -6.54 -9.98 -1.82
C GLU A 111 -6.98 -8.58 -1.38
N ALA A 112 -6.09 -7.80 -0.76
CA ALA A 112 -6.37 -6.42 -0.39
C ALA A 112 -6.82 -5.54 -1.58
N TYR A 113 -6.20 -5.75 -2.73
CA TYR A 113 -6.54 -5.05 -3.97
C TYR A 113 -7.96 -5.39 -4.46
N GLN A 114 -8.38 -6.65 -4.33
CA GLN A 114 -9.74 -7.06 -4.69
C GLN A 114 -10.79 -6.48 -3.73
N GLU A 115 -10.47 -6.37 -2.45
CA GLU A 115 -11.38 -5.79 -1.45
C GLU A 115 -11.58 -4.29 -1.69
N ASN A 116 -10.49 -3.51 -1.75
CA ASN A 116 -10.56 -2.07 -2.06
C ASN A 116 -9.20 -1.52 -2.53
N PRO A 117 -9.01 -1.28 -3.82
CA PRO A 117 -7.74 -0.77 -4.36
C PRO A 117 -7.41 0.67 -3.93
N ALA A 118 -8.39 1.44 -3.42
CA ALA A 118 -8.18 2.81 -2.95
C ALA A 118 -7.82 2.91 -1.46
N ALA A 119 -7.93 1.82 -0.69
CA ALA A 119 -7.66 1.82 0.75
C ALA A 119 -6.21 2.23 1.06
N LEU A 120 -6.02 2.95 2.18
CA LEU A 120 -4.72 3.46 2.66
C LEU A 120 -3.93 4.17 1.54
N ASP A 121 -4.52 5.17 0.93
CA ASP A 121 -3.92 5.94 -0.16
C ASP A 121 -3.41 5.05 -1.32
N ALA A 122 -4.23 4.08 -1.72
CA ALA A 122 -3.93 3.09 -2.75
C ALA A 122 -2.72 2.19 -2.37
N GLY A 123 -2.63 1.78 -1.10
CA GLY A 123 -1.53 0.99 -0.57
C GLY A 123 -1.32 -0.35 -1.27
N ALA A 124 -2.41 -1.07 -1.61
CA ALA A 124 -2.32 -2.35 -2.29
C ALA A 124 -1.73 -2.24 -3.71
N PRO A 125 -2.26 -1.43 -4.63
CA PRO A 125 -1.67 -1.28 -5.97
C PRO A 125 -0.28 -0.66 -5.93
N THR A 126 0.02 0.22 -4.97
CA THR A 126 1.38 0.76 -4.77
C THR A 126 2.36 -0.37 -4.44
N SER A 127 2.07 -1.16 -3.41
CA SER A 127 2.97 -2.23 -2.94
C SER A 127 3.10 -3.37 -3.95
N LEU A 128 2.01 -3.76 -4.64
CA LEU A 128 2.06 -4.71 -5.75
C LEU A 128 2.94 -4.20 -6.89
N GLY A 129 2.79 -2.93 -7.28
CA GLY A 129 3.63 -2.33 -8.30
C GLY A 129 5.10 -2.38 -7.92
N VAL A 130 5.45 -2.09 -6.66
CA VAL A 130 6.82 -2.20 -6.12
C VAL A 130 7.34 -3.64 -6.25
N LEU A 131 6.56 -4.63 -5.85
CA LEU A 131 6.95 -6.04 -5.98
C LEU A 131 7.22 -6.41 -7.43
N TYR A 132 6.36 -5.99 -8.38
CA TYR A 132 6.51 -6.33 -9.79
C TYR A 132 7.76 -5.73 -10.44
N TYR A 133 8.25 -4.55 -10.03
CA TYR A 133 9.48 -4.02 -10.63
C TYR A 133 10.76 -4.35 -9.85
N ARG A 134 10.65 -4.78 -8.57
CA ARG A 134 11.82 -5.13 -7.76
C ARG A 134 12.16 -6.62 -7.78
N VAL A 135 11.16 -7.48 -7.94
CA VAL A 135 11.38 -8.93 -8.05
C VAL A 135 11.91 -9.27 -9.44
N PRO A 136 12.88 -10.21 -9.57
CA PRO A 136 13.32 -10.66 -10.88
C PRO A 136 12.17 -11.20 -11.74
N GLY A 137 12.27 -11.00 -13.06
CA GLY A 137 11.32 -11.57 -14.03
C GLY A 137 11.54 -13.08 -14.26
N PHE A 138 10.67 -13.66 -15.10
CA PHE A 138 10.78 -15.06 -15.51
C PHE A 138 12.17 -15.35 -16.09
N PRO A 139 12.79 -16.52 -15.82
CA PRO A 139 12.26 -17.68 -15.06
C PRO A 139 12.47 -17.60 -13.54
N PHE A 140 13.13 -16.60 -13.01
CA PHE A 140 13.58 -16.55 -11.62
C PHE A 140 12.52 -16.04 -10.65
N GLY A 141 11.56 -15.25 -11.14
CA GLY A 141 10.49 -14.67 -10.33
C GLY A 141 9.31 -14.23 -11.18
N PHE A 142 8.47 -13.39 -10.60
CA PHE A 142 7.24 -12.88 -11.21
C PHE A 142 7.35 -11.41 -11.64
N GLY A 143 8.53 -10.81 -11.62
CA GLY A 143 8.74 -9.41 -11.98
C GLY A 143 8.25 -9.10 -13.38
N ASP A 144 7.60 -7.94 -13.54
CA ASP A 144 6.96 -7.49 -14.77
C ASP A 144 6.83 -5.96 -14.75
N ASN A 145 7.62 -5.26 -15.56
CA ASN A 145 7.61 -3.80 -15.61
C ASN A 145 6.33 -3.22 -16.18
N ASP A 146 5.66 -3.92 -17.10
CA ASP A 146 4.40 -3.43 -17.67
C ASP A 146 3.29 -3.49 -16.62
N LYS A 147 3.23 -4.58 -15.85
CA LYS A 147 2.32 -4.73 -14.73
C LYS A 147 2.62 -3.72 -13.62
N ALA A 148 3.90 -3.50 -13.29
CA ALA A 148 4.33 -2.48 -12.33
C ALA A 148 3.84 -1.09 -12.75
N ARG A 149 4.05 -0.71 -14.02
CA ARG A 149 3.60 0.57 -14.56
C ARG A 149 2.08 0.76 -14.43
N GLN A 150 1.31 -0.25 -14.79
CA GLN A 150 -0.16 -0.21 -14.70
C GLN A 150 -0.62 0.03 -13.26
N LEU A 151 -0.08 -0.75 -12.30
CA LEU A 151 -0.45 -0.67 -10.90
C LEU A 151 -0.04 0.65 -10.25
N LEU A 152 1.18 1.14 -10.50
CA LEU A 152 1.68 2.39 -9.93
C LEU A 152 0.97 3.61 -10.53
N ALA A 153 0.69 3.61 -11.84
CA ALA A 153 -0.11 4.66 -12.46
C ALA A 153 -1.55 4.68 -11.91
N GLN A 154 -2.15 3.51 -11.70
CA GLN A 154 -3.45 3.38 -11.05
C GLN A 154 -3.42 3.89 -9.61
N ALA A 155 -2.38 3.56 -8.84
CA ALA A 155 -2.21 4.04 -7.46
C ALA A 155 -2.21 5.57 -7.39
N VAL A 156 -1.44 6.24 -8.24
CA VAL A 156 -1.43 7.71 -8.33
C VAL A 156 -2.78 8.27 -8.78
N SER A 157 -3.51 7.56 -9.66
CA SER A 157 -4.86 7.97 -10.07
C SER A 157 -5.88 7.88 -8.92
N LEU A 158 -5.81 6.81 -8.12
CA LEU A 158 -6.69 6.59 -6.97
C LEU A 158 -6.34 7.50 -5.78
N ALA A 159 -5.06 7.76 -5.57
CA ALA A 159 -4.52 8.56 -4.47
C ALA A 159 -3.54 9.62 -5.00
N PRO A 160 -4.00 10.67 -5.70
CA PRO A 160 -3.13 11.68 -6.30
C PRO A 160 -2.29 12.44 -5.25
N ASN A 161 -2.76 12.50 -4.01
CA ASN A 161 -2.06 13.09 -2.87
C ASN A 161 -1.43 12.04 -1.92
N GLY A 162 -1.41 10.77 -2.30
CA GLY A 162 -0.71 9.71 -1.59
C GLY A 162 0.80 9.86 -1.80
N MET A 163 1.54 10.15 -0.72
CA MET A 163 2.99 10.41 -0.84
C MET A 163 3.74 9.16 -1.31
N ASP A 164 3.40 7.97 -0.79
CA ASP A 164 4.02 6.71 -1.20
C ASP A 164 3.65 6.32 -2.65
N ALA A 165 2.39 6.49 -3.07
CA ALA A 165 1.97 6.23 -4.44
C ALA A 165 2.80 7.07 -5.44
N ASN A 166 2.96 8.37 -5.16
CA ASN A 166 3.76 9.26 -5.99
C ASN A 166 5.25 8.92 -5.95
N TYR A 167 5.80 8.65 -4.75
CA TYR A 167 7.22 8.30 -4.60
C TYR A 167 7.57 7.03 -5.36
N PHE A 168 6.83 5.94 -5.17
CA PHE A 168 7.15 4.66 -5.80
C PHE A 168 6.90 4.66 -7.31
N TYR A 169 5.91 5.42 -7.78
CA TYR A 169 5.76 5.60 -9.23
C TYR A 169 6.94 6.36 -9.83
N ALA A 170 7.42 7.40 -9.17
CA ALA A 170 8.60 8.13 -9.61
C ALA A 170 9.88 7.27 -9.53
N ASP A 171 10.06 6.46 -8.49
CA ASP A 171 11.18 5.53 -8.37
C ASP A 171 11.19 4.50 -9.51
N PHE A 172 10.03 3.96 -9.85
CA PHE A 172 9.86 3.12 -11.04
C PHE A 172 10.26 3.85 -12.34
N LEU A 173 9.76 5.07 -12.54
CA LEU A 173 10.08 5.87 -13.72
C LEU A 173 11.58 6.20 -13.84
N MET A 174 12.26 6.42 -12.72
CA MET A 174 13.72 6.54 -12.70
C MET A 174 14.41 5.29 -13.26
N GLY A 175 13.95 4.11 -12.86
CA GLY A 175 14.43 2.83 -13.40
C GLY A 175 14.13 2.62 -14.88
N GLN A 176 13.11 3.30 -15.40
CA GLN A 176 12.76 3.30 -16.82
C GLN A 176 13.41 4.43 -17.63
N HIS A 177 14.32 5.21 -17.03
CA HIS A 177 14.97 6.39 -17.62
C HIS A 177 14.03 7.55 -17.99
N GLU A 178 12.82 7.59 -17.42
CA GLU A 178 11.82 8.64 -17.61
C GLU A 178 12.01 9.78 -16.61
N TYR A 179 13.18 10.35 -16.57
CA TYR A 179 13.65 11.30 -15.54
C TYR A 179 12.81 12.55 -15.41
N ALA A 180 12.39 13.15 -16.53
CA ALA A 180 11.55 14.35 -16.51
C ALA A 180 10.17 14.09 -15.88
N SER A 181 9.56 12.94 -16.16
CA SER A 181 8.31 12.51 -15.56
C SER A 181 8.48 12.24 -14.07
N ALA A 182 9.54 11.51 -13.68
CA ALA A 182 9.88 11.24 -12.28
C ALA A 182 10.06 12.56 -11.49
N PHE A 183 10.83 13.51 -12.03
CA PHE A 183 11.06 14.82 -11.40
C PHE A 183 9.73 15.55 -11.13
N LYS A 184 8.82 15.59 -12.10
CA LYS A 184 7.52 16.26 -11.96
C LYS A 184 6.68 15.65 -10.82
N ILE A 185 6.64 14.31 -10.75
CA ILE A 185 5.89 13.59 -9.72
C ILE A 185 6.52 13.81 -8.33
N LEU A 186 7.85 13.71 -8.22
CA LEU A 186 8.55 13.95 -6.95
C LEU A 186 8.38 15.37 -6.45
N LYS A 187 8.38 16.37 -7.35
CA LYS A 187 8.10 17.76 -7.01
C LYS A 187 6.68 17.91 -6.44
N HIS A 188 5.69 17.24 -7.01
CA HIS A 188 4.34 17.20 -6.46
C HIS A 188 4.32 16.54 -5.07
N ALA A 189 4.90 15.36 -4.92
CA ALA A 189 4.95 14.64 -3.64
C ALA A 189 5.59 15.48 -2.53
N LEU A 190 6.66 16.21 -2.85
CA LEU A 190 7.35 17.06 -1.87
C LEU A 190 6.52 18.27 -1.44
N ALA A 191 5.60 18.74 -2.29
CA ALA A 191 4.71 19.88 -2.00
C ALA A 191 3.49 19.48 -1.14
N LEU A 192 3.25 18.19 -0.90
CA LEU A 192 2.13 17.73 -0.06
C LEU A 192 2.33 18.18 1.39
N PRO A 193 1.22 18.37 2.15
CA PRO A 193 1.32 18.75 3.56
C PRO A 193 2.02 17.67 4.39
N PRO A 194 2.69 18.06 5.51
CA PRO A 194 3.35 17.11 6.40
C PRO A 194 2.37 16.11 7.04
N GLN A 195 2.82 14.88 7.21
CA GLN A 195 2.08 13.82 7.90
C GLN A 195 2.34 13.88 9.41
N THR A 196 1.60 14.73 10.10
CA THR A 196 1.84 15.03 11.53
C THR A 196 1.60 13.83 12.46
N LYS A 197 0.82 12.84 12.05
CA LYS A 197 0.60 11.61 12.81
C LYS A 197 1.76 10.61 12.67
N ARG A 198 2.60 10.78 11.63
CA ARG A 198 3.73 9.90 11.30
C ARG A 198 5.00 10.72 11.03
N PRO A 199 5.49 11.47 12.02
CA PRO A 199 6.57 12.45 11.80
C PRO A 199 7.91 11.79 11.43
N LEU A 200 8.21 10.60 11.95
CA LEU A 200 9.44 9.86 11.61
C LEU A 200 9.40 9.41 10.15
N TRP A 201 8.30 8.83 9.72
CA TRP A 201 8.09 8.44 8.33
C TRP A 201 8.12 9.65 7.39
N ASP A 202 7.38 10.73 7.69
CA ASP A 202 7.33 11.95 6.85
C ASP A 202 8.72 12.54 6.64
N LYS A 203 9.50 12.66 7.71
CA LYS A 203 10.89 13.15 7.66
C LYS A 203 11.75 12.30 6.72
N ASN A 204 11.73 10.98 6.90
CA ASN A 204 12.56 10.06 6.11
C ASN A 204 12.07 9.97 4.67
N ARG A 205 10.74 9.89 4.43
CA ARG A 205 10.19 9.87 3.08
C ARG A 205 10.52 11.12 2.29
N ARG A 206 10.43 12.30 2.91
CA ARG A 206 10.82 13.57 2.27
C ARG A 206 12.32 13.64 1.97
N ALA A 207 13.17 13.05 2.81
CA ALA A 207 14.60 13.00 2.57
C ALA A 207 14.92 12.19 1.30
N VAL A 208 14.36 10.97 1.17
CA VAL A 208 14.59 10.14 -0.03
C VAL A 208 13.93 10.74 -1.29
N ILE A 209 12.79 11.42 -1.17
CA ILE A 209 12.17 12.15 -2.30
C ILE A 209 13.10 13.27 -2.79
N LYS A 210 13.70 14.07 -1.90
CA LYS A 210 14.64 15.13 -2.28
C LYS A 210 15.86 14.58 -2.99
N GLU A 211 16.43 13.48 -2.48
CA GLU A 211 17.58 12.83 -3.10
C GLU A 211 17.25 12.32 -4.50
N LEU A 212 16.12 11.60 -4.64
CA LEU A 212 15.69 11.04 -5.91
C LEU A 212 15.35 12.15 -6.92
N MET A 213 14.74 13.25 -6.46
CA MET A 213 14.43 14.42 -7.30
C MET A 213 15.70 15.10 -7.83
N ALA A 214 16.75 15.24 -7.00
CA ALA A 214 18.03 15.77 -7.44
C ALA A 214 18.68 14.88 -8.50
N LYS A 215 18.63 13.55 -8.32
CA LYS A 215 19.11 12.58 -9.32
C LYS A 215 18.31 12.68 -10.63
N ALA A 216 16.98 12.77 -10.54
CA ALA A 216 16.12 12.93 -11.71
C ALA A 216 16.45 14.19 -12.52
N GLN A 217 16.65 15.31 -11.83
CA GLN A 217 17.01 16.58 -12.45
C GLN A 217 18.37 16.53 -13.16
N ALA A 218 19.38 15.93 -12.51
CA ALA A 218 20.71 15.78 -13.10
C ALA A 218 20.70 14.92 -14.35
N GLN A 219 19.98 13.79 -14.32
CA GLN A 219 19.87 12.87 -15.46
C GLN A 219 19.04 13.47 -16.62
N ALA A 220 17.97 14.21 -16.32
CA ALA A 220 17.18 14.89 -17.35
C ALA A 220 17.92 16.01 -18.06
N ALA A 221 18.94 16.62 -17.42
CA ALA A 221 19.78 17.66 -18.04
C ALA A 221 20.91 17.07 -18.89
N SER A 222 21.21 15.78 -18.76
CA SER A 222 22.31 15.08 -19.46
C SER A 222 21.86 14.36 -20.73
N ASN A 223 20.53 14.26 -20.97
CA ASN A 223 19.89 13.66 -22.12
C ASN A 223 19.32 14.74 -23.05
#